data_aa42fa339ebc2be21a2845bbcc77ded9
#
_entry.id   aa42fa339ebc2be21a2845bbcc77ded9
#
_cell.length_a   1.000
_cell.length_b   1.000
_cell.length_c   1.000
_cell.angle_alpha   90.00
_cell.angle_beta   90.00
_cell.angle_gamma   90.00
#
_symmetry.space_group_name_H-M   'P 1'
#
loop_
_entity.id
_entity.type
_entity.pdbx_description
1 polymer ?
#
loop_
_entity_poly.entity_id
_entity_poly.type
_entity_poly.pdbx_seq_one_letter_code
_entity_poly.pdbx_strand_id
1 'polypeptide(L)'
;MLLDTIHSRQDLLDIPEDQLGTLCGEIRQFLVQNVSRTGGHLASNLGIVETTVAIHRVFDTSRDRLVFDVGHQCYVHKMLTGRMDRFDTLRQRGGLSGFPKPCESVHDAFIAGHASNAVSVALGMARARTMEGADYHVLALMGDGALTGGLAYEGFNNAGASREPMIVLLNDNGMSITPNVGAISRYLAQARLRPKYLDLKLWYRQTTAKSAFGRRLYALTHKVKEHMRRSILGTTLFENLGFTYLGPVDGHDISRIEMLLKTAVALHEPVLIHLITKKGRGYAPAEKTPQEFHGIGKFDPETGLSETVSVPTFSDIFGQELGRMAASDKTVCAITAAMQHGTGLDQFASEFSSRFFDVGIAEGHAVCMAAGLAKQGMKPVTAIYSTFLQRAYDMLLHDVALQQLHVVLAVDRCGVVGEDGDTHQGMFDVGYLRQVPGMKIFCPASFDELREDLHTALYACTGPAAIRYPRGSEGAYRSAGSQTRIREGYTCTIICYGTMVNAVLDAADTMQAAGYRPEILKLRTISPVDWDAIDASVRKTKRVFVFEETSDRECLADEIFAHLIETGIPAVCRKRNLGRGFIPHGAPAALLAAAGLDADSLTKLMQEELS
;
A
#
# COMPACT_ATOMS: atom_id res chain seq x y z
N MET A 1 -26.17 21.84 8.55
CA MET A 1 -24.81 22.31 8.09
C MET A 1 -24.85 22.48 6.58
N LEU A 2 -23.98 23.29 5.99
CA LEU A 2 -23.86 23.36 4.51
C LEU A 2 -23.59 22.00 3.89
N LEU A 3 -22.77 21.20 4.52
CA LEU A 3 -22.44 19.85 4.08
C LEU A 3 -23.67 18.96 3.91
N ASP A 4 -24.69 19.11 4.78
CA ASP A 4 -25.92 18.30 4.73
C ASP A 4 -26.83 18.65 3.55
N THR A 5 -26.58 19.77 2.88
CA THR A 5 -27.36 20.21 1.70
C THR A 5 -26.76 19.73 0.38
N ILE A 6 -25.58 19.06 0.40
CA ILE A 6 -24.89 18.62 -0.80
C ILE A 6 -25.28 17.17 -1.11
N HIS A 7 -26.18 17.00 -2.06
CA HIS A 7 -26.60 15.69 -2.59
C HIS A 7 -26.18 15.48 -4.05
N SER A 8 -25.80 16.57 -4.72
CA SER A 8 -25.37 16.56 -6.12
C SER A 8 -24.22 17.54 -6.34
N ARG A 9 -23.57 17.42 -7.51
CA ARG A 9 -22.57 18.42 -7.94
C ARG A 9 -23.19 19.82 -8.06
N GLN A 10 -24.45 19.94 -8.46
CA GLN A 10 -25.10 21.24 -8.61
C GLN A 10 -25.23 21.93 -7.26
N ASP A 11 -25.59 21.22 -6.19
CA ASP A 11 -25.66 21.80 -4.84
C ASP A 11 -24.30 22.37 -4.40
N LEU A 12 -23.21 21.70 -4.75
CA LEU A 12 -21.85 22.19 -4.48
C LEU A 12 -21.52 23.45 -5.30
N LEU A 13 -22.02 23.55 -6.54
CA LEU A 13 -21.81 24.72 -7.39
C LEU A 13 -22.61 25.94 -6.91
N ASP A 14 -23.76 25.71 -6.30
CA ASP A 14 -24.66 26.75 -5.78
C ASP A 14 -24.16 27.36 -4.47
N ILE A 15 -23.15 26.75 -3.82
CA ILE A 15 -22.55 27.33 -2.61
C ILE A 15 -21.72 28.58 -2.98
N PRO A 16 -22.02 29.75 -2.36
CA PRO A 16 -21.27 30.99 -2.58
C PRO A 16 -19.78 30.85 -2.19
N GLU A 17 -18.90 31.58 -2.89
CA GLU A 17 -17.45 31.51 -2.64
C GLU A 17 -17.04 31.85 -1.21
N ASP A 18 -17.72 32.81 -0.57
CA ASP A 18 -17.47 33.22 0.81
C ASP A 18 -17.89 32.15 1.85
N GLN A 19 -18.71 31.16 1.47
CA GLN A 19 -19.13 30.05 2.31
C GLN A 19 -18.29 28.77 2.12
N LEU A 20 -17.43 28.70 1.09
CA LEU A 20 -16.61 27.52 0.83
C LEU A 20 -15.64 27.19 1.99
N GLY A 21 -15.14 28.22 2.68
CA GLY A 21 -14.32 28.03 3.88
C GLY A 21 -15.08 27.33 5.02
N THR A 22 -16.35 27.71 5.22
CA THR A 22 -17.24 27.07 6.20
C THR A 22 -17.51 25.62 5.82
N LEU A 23 -17.83 25.34 4.55
CA LEU A 23 -17.99 23.98 4.04
C LEU A 23 -16.75 23.11 4.32
N CYS A 24 -15.56 23.61 4.01
CA CYS A 24 -14.31 22.87 4.28
C CYS A 24 -14.11 22.58 5.78
N GLY A 25 -14.52 23.49 6.64
CA GLY A 25 -14.53 23.29 8.09
C GLY A 25 -15.47 22.17 8.52
N GLU A 26 -16.70 22.16 7.99
CA GLU A 26 -17.70 21.11 8.26
C GLU A 26 -17.27 19.75 7.74
N ILE A 27 -16.67 19.67 6.54
CA ILE A 27 -16.08 18.43 6.00
C ILE A 27 -15.00 17.87 6.95
N ARG A 28 -14.10 18.72 7.45
CA ARG A 28 -13.07 18.29 8.41
C ARG A 28 -13.66 17.78 9.71
N GLN A 29 -14.63 18.48 10.25
CA GLN A 29 -15.32 18.05 11.47
C GLN A 29 -15.99 16.69 11.27
N PHE A 30 -16.69 16.49 10.16
CA PHE A 30 -17.29 15.22 9.79
C PHE A 30 -16.25 14.09 9.70
N LEU A 31 -15.12 14.33 9.02
CA LEU A 31 -14.05 13.36 8.89
C LEU A 31 -13.47 12.95 10.25
N VAL A 32 -13.17 13.91 11.12
CA VAL A 32 -12.65 13.62 12.48
C VAL A 32 -13.64 12.78 13.27
N GLN A 33 -14.93 13.15 13.28
CA GLN A 33 -15.97 12.44 14.02
C GLN A 33 -16.22 11.02 13.50
N ASN A 34 -16.18 10.80 12.18
CA ASN A 34 -16.45 9.47 11.62
C ASN A 34 -15.21 8.56 11.72
N VAL A 35 -14.03 9.07 11.34
CA VAL A 35 -12.80 8.26 11.39
C VAL A 35 -12.42 7.93 12.84
N SER A 36 -12.75 8.77 13.83
CA SER A 36 -12.55 8.42 15.24
C SER A 36 -13.26 7.12 15.64
N ARG A 37 -14.42 6.83 15.04
CA ARG A 37 -15.25 5.63 15.32
C ARG A 37 -14.90 4.43 14.45
N THR A 38 -14.56 4.67 13.17
CA THR A 38 -14.32 3.59 12.20
C THR A 38 -12.84 3.24 12.03
N GLY A 39 -11.94 4.15 12.42
CA GLY A 39 -10.56 4.14 11.94
C GLY A 39 -10.47 4.58 10.48
N GLY A 40 -9.25 4.85 9.99
CA GLY A 40 -9.03 5.22 8.59
C GLY A 40 -7.84 6.14 8.36
N HIS A 41 -7.76 6.68 7.13
CA HIS A 41 -6.68 7.57 6.70
C HIS A 41 -7.08 9.04 6.94
N LEU A 42 -6.88 9.54 8.17
CA LEU A 42 -7.38 10.87 8.55
C LEU A 42 -6.52 12.02 8.03
N ALA A 43 -5.23 12.03 8.36
CA ALA A 43 -4.36 13.18 8.10
C ALA A 43 -4.25 13.54 6.61
N SER A 44 -4.23 12.55 5.73
CA SER A 44 -4.15 12.75 4.28
C SER A 44 -5.43 13.36 3.72
N ASN A 45 -6.60 12.96 4.23
CA ASN A 45 -7.89 13.52 3.83
C ASN A 45 -8.09 14.94 4.33
N LEU A 46 -7.70 15.24 5.57
CA LEU A 46 -7.76 16.60 6.14
C LEU A 46 -6.91 17.60 5.35
N GLY A 47 -5.79 17.13 4.79
CA GLY A 47 -4.86 17.96 4.03
C GLY A 47 -5.31 18.31 2.61
N ILE A 48 -6.34 17.64 2.05
CA ILE A 48 -6.71 17.79 0.63
C ILE A 48 -8.15 18.29 0.42
N VAL A 49 -8.80 18.75 1.45
CA VAL A 49 -10.23 19.14 1.42
C VAL A 49 -10.48 20.20 0.36
N GLU A 50 -9.80 21.34 0.39
CA GLU A 50 -9.97 22.44 -0.55
C GLU A 50 -9.66 22.03 -1.98
N THR A 51 -8.59 21.26 -2.18
CA THR A 51 -8.21 20.73 -3.50
C THR A 51 -9.32 19.84 -4.07
N THR A 52 -9.91 18.95 -3.25
CA THR A 52 -10.98 18.06 -3.69
C THR A 52 -12.26 18.84 -4.00
N VAL A 53 -12.62 19.81 -3.18
CA VAL A 53 -13.76 20.72 -3.43
C VAL A 53 -13.56 21.44 -4.77
N ALA A 54 -12.38 22.03 -5.01
CA ALA A 54 -12.08 22.72 -6.26
C ALA A 54 -12.16 21.80 -7.50
N ILE A 55 -11.69 20.55 -7.38
CA ILE A 55 -11.81 19.56 -8.46
C ILE A 55 -13.28 19.33 -8.80
N HIS A 56 -14.14 19.07 -7.81
CA HIS A 56 -15.58 18.79 -8.02
C HIS A 56 -16.38 20.00 -8.49
N ARG A 57 -15.92 21.21 -8.19
CA ARG A 57 -16.52 22.43 -8.75
C ARG A 57 -16.19 22.64 -10.23
N VAL A 58 -15.01 22.21 -10.68
CA VAL A 58 -14.59 22.37 -12.08
C VAL A 58 -15.01 21.19 -12.94
N PHE A 59 -14.85 19.95 -12.47
CA PHE A 59 -15.05 18.73 -13.23
C PHE A 59 -16.29 17.94 -12.77
N ASP A 60 -16.94 17.30 -13.70
CA ASP A 60 -17.95 16.28 -13.42
C ASP A 60 -17.31 14.89 -13.47
N THR A 61 -16.98 14.35 -12.31
CA THR A 61 -16.29 13.05 -12.21
C THR A 61 -17.15 11.84 -12.62
N SER A 62 -18.45 12.01 -12.90
CA SER A 62 -19.27 10.98 -13.55
C SER A 62 -18.90 10.82 -15.03
N ARG A 63 -18.41 11.89 -15.65
CA ARG A 63 -17.96 11.98 -17.04
C ARG A 63 -16.44 12.07 -17.15
N ASP A 64 -15.83 13.00 -16.41
CA ASP A 64 -14.39 13.19 -16.35
C ASP A 64 -13.72 12.08 -15.54
N ARG A 65 -12.46 11.79 -15.78
CA ARG A 65 -11.73 10.69 -15.14
C ARG A 65 -10.76 11.23 -14.10
N LEU A 66 -11.09 11.06 -12.83
CA LEU A 66 -10.20 11.37 -11.72
C LEU A 66 -9.52 10.08 -11.22
N VAL A 67 -8.23 9.95 -11.46
CA VAL A 67 -7.41 8.82 -11.02
C VAL A 67 -6.61 9.24 -9.79
N PHE A 68 -6.79 8.54 -8.68
CA PHE A 68 -6.03 8.75 -7.45
C PHE A 68 -4.78 7.87 -7.43
N ASP A 69 -3.65 8.43 -7.04
CA ASP A 69 -2.46 7.67 -6.66
C ASP A 69 -2.59 7.23 -5.20
N VAL A 70 -2.35 5.95 -4.90
CA VAL A 70 -2.70 5.29 -3.64
C VAL A 70 -4.21 5.32 -3.36
N GLY A 71 -4.81 6.49 -3.33
CA GLY A 71 -6.26 6.68 -3.16
C GLY A 71 -6.74 6.73 -1.71
N HIS A 72 -5.86 6.66 -0.72
CA HIS A 72 -6.20 6.79 0.70
C HIS A 72 -6.74 8.19 1.07
N GLN A 73 -6.56 9.18 0.21
CA GLN A 73 -7.04 10.57 0.34
C GLN A 73 -8.39 10.82 -0.37
N CYS A 74 -9.20 9.78 -0.63
CA CYS A 74 -10.43 9.88 -1.41
C CYS A 74 -11.71 10.15 -0.59
N TYR A 75 -11.63 10.32 0.73
CA TYR A 75 -12.84 10.40 1.57
C TYR A 75 -13.69 11.62 1.23
N VAL A 76 -13.08 12.78 1.01
CA VAL A 76 -13.80 13.99 0.58
C VAL A 76 -14.48 13.78 -0.78
N HIS A 77 -13.81 13.10 -1.71
CA HIS A 77 -14.41 12.72 -2.99
C HIS A 77 -15.65 11.82 -2.79
N LYS A 78 -15.57 10.82 -1.90
CA LYS A 78 -16.72 9.96 -1.59
C LYS A 78 -17.88 10.75 -0.97
N MET A 79 -17.59 11.70 -0.07
CA MET A 79 -18.60 12.56 0.53
C MET A 79 -19.34 13.40 -0.52
N LEU A 80 -18.59 14.08 -1.41
CA LEU A 80 -19.14 14.96 -2.44
C LEU A 80 -19.80 14.21 -3.62
N THR A 81 -19.73 12.88 -3.63
CA THR A 81 -20.32 12.01 -4.66
C THR A 81 -21.41 11.08 -4.11
N GLY A 82 -22.13 11.55 -3.08
CA GLY A 82 -23.36 10.92 -2.59
C GLY A 82 -23.16 9.69 -1.70
N ARG A 83 -22.00 9.56 -1.04
CA ARG A 83 -21.73 8.41 -0.15
C ARG A 83 -21.54 8.80 1.32
N MET A 84 -21.85 10.05 1.68
CA MET A 84 -21.64 10.58 3.03
C MET A 84 -22.41 9.80 4.10
N ASP A 85 -23.64 9.42 3.81
CA ASP A 85 -24.55 8.67 4.68
C ASP A 85 -24.07 7.24 5.01
N ARG A 86 -23.06 6.74 4.29
CA ARG A 86 -22.49 5.40 4.49
C ARG A 86 -21.14 5.41 5.22
N PHE A 87 -20.68 6.55 5.70
CA PHE A 87 -19.36 6.67 6.33
C PHE A 87 -19.23 5.92 7.67
N ASP A 88 -20.33 5.64 8.34
CA ASP A 88 -20.36 4.76 9.52
C ASP A 88 -19.94 3.32 9.22
N THR A 89 -19.99 2.91 7.93
CA THR A 89 -19.57 1.59 7.45
C THR A 89 -18.17 1.59 6.84
N LEU A 90 -17.43 2.71 6.93
CA LEU A 90 -16.10 2.86 6.31
C LEU A 90 -15.14 1.76 6.77
N ARG A 91 -14.52 1.05 5.82
CA ARG A 91 -13.56 -0.04 6.02
C ARG A 91 -14.14 -1.28 6.74
N GLN A 92 -15.46 -1.36 6.89
CA GLN A 92 -16.16 -2.53 7.43
C GLN A 92 -16.63 -3.45 6.29
N ARG A 93 -16.69 -4.75 6.54
CA ARG A 93 -17.11 -5.75 5.55
C ARG A 93 -18.51 -5.42 4.98
N GLY A 94 -18.58 -5.29 3.66
CA GLY A 94 -19.81 -4.90 2.95
C GLY A 94 -20.13 -3.41 3.00
N GLY A 95 -19.32 -2.61 3.68
CA GLY A 95 -19.43 -1.16 3.76
C GLY A 95 -18.56 -0.43 2.73
N LEU A 96 -18.29 0.86 2.99
CA LEU A 96 -17.44 1.69 2.15
C LEU A 96 -15.97 1.27 2.25
N SER A 97 -15.32 1.14 1.10
CA SER A 97 -13.86 0.99 1.02
C SER A 97 -13.13 2.26 1.44
N GLY A 98 -11.95 2.10 2.03
CA GLY A 98 -11.00 3.20 2.30
C GLY A 98 -10.31 3.76 1.04
N PHE A 99 -10.58 3.17 -0.14
CA PHE A 99 -9.99 3.52 -1.43
C PHE A 99 -11.07 3.69 -2.50
N PRO A 100 -10.79 4.37 -3.63
CA PRO A 100 -11.72 4.44 -4.75
C PRO A 100 -12.00 3.04 -5.31
N LYS A 101 -13.27 2.76 -5.59
CA LYS A 101 -13.72 1.51 -6.23
C LYS A 101 -14.81 1.78 -7.27
N PRO A 102 -14.60 1.46 -8.55
CA PRO A 102 -15.62 1.63 -9.59
C PRO A 102 -16.93 0.88 -9.31
N CYS A 103 -16.91 -0.20 -8.53
CA CYS A 103 -18.13 -0.90 -8.13
C CYS A 103 -18.95 -0.16 -7.05
N GLU A 104 -18.40 0.83 -6.37
CA GLU A 104 -19.12 1.67 -5.40
C GLU A 104 -19.80 2.88 -6.06
N SER A 105 -19.18 3.46 -7.09
CA SER A 105 -19.68 4.68 -7.74
C SER A 105 -19.09 4.86 -9.13
N VAL A 106 -19.88 5.41 -10.05
CA VAL A 106 -19.44 5.85 -11.39
C VAL A 106 -18.39 6.97 -11.34
N HIS A 107 -18.29 7.66 -10.20
CA HIS A 107 -17.30 8.71 -9.97
C HIS A 107 -15.90 8.18 -9.68
N ASP A 108 -15.76 6.91 -9.33
CA ASP A 108 -14.47 6.26 -9.07
C ASP A 108 -13.94 5.69 -10.39
N ALA A 109 -13.15 6.46 -11.12
CA ALA A 109 -12.68 6.10 -12.46
C ALA A 109 -11.79 4.85 -12.51
N PHE A 110 -11.04 4.58 -11.43
CA PHE A 110 -10.10 3.46 -11.35
C PHE A 110 -9.92 3.01 -9.91
N ILE A 111 -9.64 1.71 -9.70
CA ILE A 111 -9.28 1.19 -8.39
C ILE A 111 -7.88 1.70 -7.99
N ALA A 112 -7.71 2.07 -6.73
CA ALA A 112 -6.43 2.52 -6.20
C ALA A 112 -6.07 1.76 -4.92
N GLY A 113 -4.81 1.84 -4.49
CA GLY A 113 -4.26 1.16 -3.32
C GLY A 113 -2.73 1.20 -3.30
N HIS A 114 -2.10 0.94 -4.44
CA HIS A 114 -0.65 1.00 -4.61
C HIS A 114 -0.20 2.32 -5.23
N ALA A 115 0.97 2.84 -4.81
CA ALA A 115 1.48 4.13 -5.24
C ALA A 115 2.11 4.12 -6.65
N SER A 116 2.30 5.30 -7.22
CA SER A 116 3.11 5.61 -8.40
C SER A 116 2.52 5.21 -9.76
N ASN A 117 1.29 4.68 -9.82
CA ASN A 117 0.66 4.21 -11.06
C ASN A 117 -0.32 5.21 -11.70
N ALA A 118 -0.76 6.24 -10.97
CA ALA A 118 -1.85 7.11 -11.41
C ALA A 118 -1.56 7.85 -12.72
N VAL A 119 -0.33 8.32 -12.95
CA VAL A 119 0.05 9.01 -14.20
C VAL A 119 -0.03 8.07 -15.39
N SER A 120 0.43 6.82 -15.24
CA SER A 120 0.38 5.81 -16.30
C SER A 120 -1.06 5.43 -16.65
N VAL A 121 -1.92 5.23 -15.63
CA VAL A 121 -3.34 4.93 -15.81
C VAL A 121 -4.06 6.10 -16.49
N ALA A 122 -3.85 7.32 -16.01
CA ALA A 122 -4.43 8.53 -16.56
C ALA A 122 -4.00 8.75 -18.03
N LEU A 123 -2.72 8.50 -18.36
CA LEU A 123 -2.24 8.56 -19.74
C LEU A 123 -2.98 7.55 -20.63
N GLY A 124 -3.18 6.32 -20.18
CA GLY A 124 -3.95 5.31 -20.89
C GLY A 124 -5.39 5.77 -21.19
N MET A 125 -6.06 6.36 -20.19
CA MET A 125 -7.41 6.93 -20.35
C MET A 125 -7.43 8.15 -21.28
N ALA A 126 -6.41 9.02 -21.23
CA ALA A 126 -6.31 10.19 -22.12
C ALA A 126 -6.12 9.76 -23.58
N ARG A 127 -5.29 8.76 -23.83
CA ARG A 127 -5.11 8.18 -25.17
C ARG A 127 -6.39 7.52 -25.70
N ALA A 128 -7.10 6.75 -24.87
CA ALA A 128 -8.38 6.17 -25.23
C ALA A 128 -9.38 7.25 -25.63
N ARG A 129 -9.52 8.31 -24.82
CA ARG A 129 -10.35 9.49 -25.15
C ARG A 129 -10.01 10.07 -26.54
N THR A 130 -8.71 10.26 -26.82
CA THR A 130 -8.26 10.83 -28.11
C THR A 130 -8.58 9.88 -29.27
N MET A 131 -8.39 8.58 -29.09
CA MET A 131 -8.71 7.56 -30.12
C MET A 131 -10.21 7.45 -30.38
N GLU A 132 -11.05 7.63 -29.36
CA GLU A 132 -12.51 7.61 -29.46
C GLU A 132 -13.10 8.93 -29.97
N GLY A 133 -12.30 10.01 -30.02
CA GLY A 133 -12.79 11.37 -30.32
C GLY A 133 -13.73 11.92 -29.23
N ALA A 134 -13.62 11.40 -28.01
CA ALA A 134 -14.40 11.85 -26.87
C ALA A 134 -13.84 13.15 -26.27
N ASP A 135 -14.61 13.83 -25.41
CA ASP A 135 -14.29 15.18 -24.91
C ASP A 135 -14.20 15.28 -23.39
N TYR A 136 -14.14 14.14 -22.66
CA TYR A 136 -13.95 14.14 -21.22
C TYR A 136 -12.50 14.49 -20.81
N HIS A 137 -12.35 15.07 -19.63
CA HIS A 137 -11.05 15.40 -19.07
C HIS A 137 -10.48 14.23 -18.25
N VAL A 138 -9.15 14.14 -18.21
CA VAL A 138 -8.44 13.13 -17.41
C VAL A 138 -7.48 13.80 -16.44
N LEU A 139 -7.65 13.48 -15.16
CA LEU A 139 -6.87 14.00 -14.05
C LEU A 139 -6.19 12.87 -13.30
N ALA A 140 -4.93 13.06 -12.91
CA ALA A 140 -4.24 12.23 -11.93
C ALA A 140 -3.94 13.05 -10.67
N LEU A 141 -4.40 12.59 -9.51
CA LEU A 141 -4.10 13.20 -8.22
C LEU A 141 -3.10 12.33 -7.48
N MET A 142 -1.87 12.82 -7.32
CA MET A 142 -0.79 12.08 -6.69
C MET A 142 -0.12 12.86 -5.56
N GLY A 143 0.30 12.14 -4.52
CA GLY A 143 1.13 12.68 -3.44
C GLY A 143 2.60 12.74 -3.85
N ASP A 144 3.35 13.65 -3.22
CA ASP A 144 4.79 13.81 -3.41
C ASP A 144 5.61 12.57 -3.02
N GLY A 145 5.14 11.76 -2.05
CA GLY A 145 5.73 10.46 -1.73
C GLY A 145 5.72 9.47 -2.89
N ALA A 146 4.67 9.49 -3.72
CA ALA A 146 4.56 8.62 -4.88
C ALA A 146 5.58 8.92 -6.00
N LEU A 147 6.17 10.12 -5.99
CA LEU A 147 7.28 10.48 -6.89
C LEU A 147 8.59 9.74 -6.56
N THR A 148 8.70 9.05 -5.45
CA THR A 148 9.90 8.24 -5.15
C THR A 148 9.91 6.90 -5.89
N GLY A 149 8.76 6.46 -6.43
CA GLY A 149 8.65 5.22 -7.20
C GLY A 149 9.02 5.39 -8.68
N GLY A 150 9.73 4.41 -9.24
CA GLY A 150 10.19 4.43 -10.64
C GLY A 150 9.07 4.52 -11.66
N LEU A 151 7.97 3.79 -11.44
CA LEU A 151 6.80 3.77 -12.34
C LEU A 151 6.20 5.18 -12.58
N ALA A 152 6.26 6.08 -11.58
CA ALA A 152 5.85 7.47 -11.76
C ALA A 152 6.64 8.16 -12.87
N TYR A 153 7.99 7.97 -12.90
CA TYR A 153 8.86 8.56 -13.93
C TYR A 153 8.62 7.96 -15.31
N GLU A 154 8.35 6.67 -15.40
CA GLU A 154 7.95 6.02 -16.65
C GLU A 154 6.66 6.66 -17.20
N GLY A 155 5.68 6.87 -16.32
CA GLY A 155 4.44 7.57 -16.64
C GLY A 155 4.67 9.01 -17.10
N PHE A 156 5.44 9.79 -16.36
CA PHE A 156 5.77 11.18 -16.70
C PHE A 156 6.55 11.29 -18.01
N ASN A 157 7.56 10.45 -18.22
CA ASN A 157 8.35 10.44 -19.44
C ASN A 157 7.48 10.18 -20.67
N ASN A 158 6.61 9.19 -20.61
CA ASN A 158 5.75 8.84 -21.72
C ASN A 158 4.62 9.88 -21.94
N ALA A 159 4.01 10.39 -20.88
CA ALA A 159 2.94 11.39 -20.96
C ALA A 159 3.46 12.71 -21.58
N GLY A 160 4.60 13.20 -21.12
CA GLY A 160 5.19 14.42 -21.66
C GLY A 160 5.64 14.29 -23.12
N ALA A 161 6.22 13.14 -23.50
CA ALA A 161 6.60 12.86 -24.88
C ALA A 161 5.38 12.74 -25.82
N SER A 162 4.27 12.18 -25.34
CA SER A 162 3.04 11.98 -26.14
C SER A 162 2.26 13.26 -26.38
N ARG A 163 2.40 14.25 -25.51
CA ARG A 163 1.62 15.50 -25.47
C ARG A 163 0.11 15.31 -25.36
N GLU A 164 -0.34 14.15 -24.85
CA GLU A 164 -1.76 13.94 -24.60
C GLU A 164 -2.29 14.94 -23.57
N PRO A 165 -3.40 15.62 -23.83
CA PRO A 165 -4.01 16.54 -22.88
C PRO A 165 -4.46 15.79 -21.62
N MET A 166 -3.76 16.01 -20.51
CA MET A 166 -4.09 15.48 -19.19
C MET A 166 -3.59 16.41 -18.10
N ILE A 167 -4.16 16.32 -16.91
CA ILE A 167 -3.81 17.17 -15.78
C ILE A 167 -3.28 16.30 -14.66
N VAL A 168 -2.07 16.57 -14.20
CA VAL A 168 -1.51 15.96 -12.99
C VAL A 168 -1.54 16.98 -11.86
N LEU A 169 -2.21 16.63 -10.77
CA LEU A 169 -2.25 17.38 -9.53
C LEU A 169 -1.23 16.76 -8.57
N LEU A 170 -0.09 17.44 -8.38
CA LEU A 170 0.93 17.03 -7.43
C LEU A 170 0.62 17.67 -6.06
N ASN A 171 0.13 16.87 -5.14
CA ASN A 171 -0.14 17.25 -3.75
C ASN A 171 1.14 17.11 -2.92
N ASP A 172 1.83 18.22 -2.72
CA ASP A 172 3.11 18.27 -2.00
C ASP A 172 2.91 18.77 -0.56
N ASN A 173 3.01 17.83 0.40
CA ASN A 173 2.98 18.12 1.82
C ASN A 173 4.29 17.76 2.55
N GLY A 174 5.31 17.27 1.82
CA GLY A 174 6.62 16.89 2.34
C GLY A 174 6.67 15.53 3.01
N MET A 175 5.58 14.78 2.96
CA MET A 175 5.44 13.53 3.71
C MET A 175 4.78 12.43 2.89
N SER A 176 5.30 11.22 3.04
CA SER A 176 4.55 9.97 2.81
C SER A 176 3.90 9.51 4.14
N ILE A 177 4.22 8.35 4.67
CA ILE A 177 3.93 7.99 6.07
C ILE A 177 4.89 8.80 6.97
N THR A 178 6.18 8.77 6.66
CA THR A 178 7.27 9.55 7.25
C THR A 178 7.67 10.73 6.34
N PRO A 179 8.53 11.66 6.79
CA PRO A 179 9.12 12.67 5.92
C PRO A 179 9.74 12.03 4.68
N ASN A 180 9.48 12.61 3.50
CA ASN A 180 9.99 12.07 2.24
C ASN A 180 11.51 12.10 2.19
N VAL A 181 12.11 11.04 1.64
CA VAL A 181 13.55 10.87 1.50
C VAL A 181 14.05 11.13 0.08
N GLY A 182 15.36 11.28 -0.06
CA GLY A 182 16.05 11.34 -1.35
C GLY A 182 16.14 12.72 -2.01
N ALA A 183 16.69 12.74 -3.22
CA ALA A 183 16.98 14.00 -3.95
C ALA A 183 15.71 14.69 -4.43
N ILE A 184 14.67 13.94 -4.75
CA ILE A 184 13.38 14.49 -5.21
C ILE A 184 12.69 15.28 -4.10
N SER A 185 12.69 14.78 -2.87
CA SER A 185 12.17 15.51 -1.72
C SER A 185 12.88 16.86 -1.54
N ARG A 186 14.22 16.86 -1.65
CA ARG A 186 15.02 18.10 -1.59
C ARG A 186 14.71 19.05 -2.75
N TYR A 187 14.51 18.51 -3.96
CA TYR A 187 14.12 19.31 -5.13
C TYR A 187 12.76 19.99 -4.92
N LEU A 188 11.74 19.26 -4.45
CA LEU A 188 10.42 19.83 -4.15
C LEU A 188 10.49 20.87 -3.02
N ALA A 189 11.26 20.60 -1.96
CA ALA A 189 11.49 21.57 -0.88
C ALA A 189 12.09 22.88 -1.41
N GLN A 190 13.03 22.83 -2.35
CA GLN A 190 13.57 24.03 -3.00
C GLN A 190 12.53 24.73 -3.89
N ALA A 191 11.67 23.97 -4.58
CA ALA A 191 10.61 24.54 -5.40
C ALA A 191 9.60 25.33 -4.56
N ARG A 192 9.27 24.87 -3.34
CA ARG A 192 8.38 25.57 -2.39
C ARG A 192 8.89 26.97 -2.02
N LEU A 193 10.19 27.23 -2.07
CA LEU A 193 10.78 28.52 -1.72
C LEU A 193 10.68 29.56 -2.86
N ARG A 194 10.09 29.22 -4.03
CA ARG A 194 10.04 30.09 -5.22
C ARG A 194 8.61 30.52 -5.64
N PRO A 195 7.72 30.99 -4.74
CA PRO A 195 6.29 31.24 -5.08
C PRO A 195 6.06 32.43 -6.01
N LYS A 196 6.91 33.47 -6.01
CA LYS A 196 6.69 34.74 -6.73
C LYS A 196 6.71 34.67 -8.26
N TYR A 197 7.17 33.57 -8.83
CA TYR A 197 7.32 33.42 -10.28
C TYR A 197 5.97 33.18 -11.01
N LEU A 198 5.06 32.43 -10.38
CA LEU A 198 3.78 32.09 -11.00
C LEU A 198 2.88 33.31 -11.16
N ASP A 199 2.87 34.22 -10.17
CA ASP A 199 2.06 35.44 -10.21
C ASP A 199 2.47 36.36 -11.37
N LEU A 200 3.76 36.46 -11.62
CA LEU A 200 4.28 37.23 -12.75
C LEU A 200 3.92 36.58 -14.11
N LYS A 201 3.99 35.24 -14.20
CA LYS A 201 3.65 34.47 -15.41
C LYS A 201 2.15 34.58 -15.75
N LEU A 202 1.29 34.44 -14.76
CA LEU A 202 -0.16 34.51 -14.93
C LEU A 202 -0.60 35.96 -15.25
N TRP A 203 -0.06 36.96 -14.55
CA TRP A 203 -0.34 38.35 -14.83
C TRP A 203 0.04 38.75 -16.26
N TYR A 204 1.23 38.38 -16.73
CA TYR A 204 1.68 38.64 -18.09
C TYR A 204 0.78 37.97 -19.13
N ARG A 205 0.37 36.73 -18.93
CA ARG A 205 -0.50 35.98 -19.84
C ARG A 205 -1.91 36.59 -19.89
N GLN A 206 -2.49 36.93 -18.76
CA GLN A 206 -3.82 37.56 -18.68
C GLN A 206 -3.83 38.96 -19.36
N THR A 207 -2.74 39.68 -19.25
CA THR A 207 -2.63 41.04 -19.81
C THR A 207 -2.43 41.02 -21.35
N THR A 208 -1.66 40.05 -21.85
CA THR A 208 -1.38 39.91 -23.30
C THR A 208 -2.46 39.16 -24.08
N ALA A 209 -3.28 38.33 -23.43
CA ALA A 209 -4.35 37.58 -24.10
C ALA A 209 -5.56 38.45 -24.51
N LYS A 210 -5.71 39.66 -23.94
CA LYS A 210 -6.90 40.52 -24.13
C LYS A 210 -7.00 41.20 -25.50
N SER A 211 -5.96 41.18 -26.37
CA SER A 211 -6.01 41.81 -27.71
C SER A 211 -5.37 40.90 -28.78
N ALA A 212 -5.82 41.06 -30.05
CA ALA A 212 -5.27 40.33 -31.19
C ALA A 212 -3.78 40.69 -31.44
N PHE A 213 -3.38 41.92 -31.16
CA PHE A 213 -2.00 42.40 -31.21
C PHE A 213 -1.17 41.78 -30.08
N GLY A 214 -1.72 41.73 -28.86
CA GLY A 214 -1.09 41.11 -27.71
C GLY A 214 -0.82 39.61 -27.92
N ARG A 215 -1.71 38.88 -28.60
CA ARG A 215 -1.50 37.47 -28.95
C ARG A 215 -0.35 37.24 -29.94
N ARG A 216 -0.20 38.12 -30.95
CA ARG A 216 0.94 38.06 -31.89
C ARG A 216 2.26 38.45 -31.21
N LEU A 217 2.24 39.50 -30.38
CA LEU A 217 3.40 39.91 -29.59
C LEU A 217 3.80 38.82 -28.57
N TYR A 218 2.83 38.16 -27.95
CA TYR A 218 3.04 37.02 -27.05
C TYR A 218 3.76 35.89 -27.77
N ALA A 219 3.31 35.49 -28.96
CA ALA A 219 3.91 34.42 -29.74
C ALA A 219 5.35 34.70 -30.15
N LEU A 220 5.67 35.98 -30.45
CA LEU A 220 7.03 36.42 -30.85
C LEU A 220 7.97 36.53 -29.64
N THR A 221 7.47 37.13 -28.55
CA THR A 221 8.28 37.35 -27.33
C THR A 221 8.36 36.08 -26.47
N HIS A 222 7.42 35.14 -26.60
CA HIS A 222 7.42 33.91 -25.84
C HIS A 222 8.66 33.05 -26.12
N LYS A 223 9.07 32.90 -27.39
CA LYS A 223 10.28 32.11 -27.74
C LYS A 223 11.57 32.77 -27.21
N VAL A 224 11.71 34.08 -27.31
CA VAL A 224 12.88 34.80 -26.82
C VAL A 224 12.93 34.80 -25.29
N LYS A 225 11.78 35.03 -24.65
CA LYS A 225 11.66 35.05 -23.19
C LYS A 225 11.81 33.67 -22.58
N GLU A 226 11.34 32.63 -23.27
CA GLU A 226 11.54 31.24 -22.85
C GLU A 226 13.02 30.83 -22.91
N HIS A 227 13.75 31.30 -23.89
CA HIS A 227 15.19 31.08 -24.00
C HIS A 227 15.96 31.83 -22.89
N MET A 228 15.64 33.11 -22.65
CA MET A 228 16.21 33.89 -21.53
C MET A 228 15.83 33.31 -20.15
N ARG A 229 14.60 32.81 -19.99
CA ARG A 229 14.13 32.18 -18.77
C ARG A 229 14.91 30.91 -18.46
N ARG A 230 15.09 30.02 -19.47
CA ARG A 230 15.88 28.79 -19.32
C ARG A 230 17.33 29.08 -18.90
N SER A 231 17.87 30.21 -19.35
CA SER A 231 19.23 30.62 -19.01
C SER A 231 19.40 31.26 -17.62
N ILE A 232 18.33 31.89 -17.08
CA ILE A 232 18.41 32.65 -15.82
C ILE A 232 17.78 31.95 -14.63
N LEU A 233 16.66 31.21 -14.82
CA LEU A 233 15.88 30.64 -13.73
C LEU A 233 15.91 29.08 -13.68
N GLY A 234 16.48 28.43 -14.70
CA GLY A 234 16.44 26.98 -14.87
C GLY A 234 15.02 26.46 -15.20
N THR A 235 14.94 25.30 -15.83
CA THR A 235 13.69 24.59 -16.05
C THR A 235 13.42 23.64 -14.89
N THR A 236 12.13 23.42 -14.58
CA THR A 236 11.76 22.36 -13.63
C THR A 236 11.97 20.99 -14.26
N LEU A 237 12.10 19.96 -13.42
CA LEU A 237 12.15 18.56 -13.87
C LEU A 237 10.96 18.24 -14.79
N PHE A 238 9.76 18.66 -14.42
CA PHE A 238 8.53 18.37 -15.16
C PHE A 238 8.45 19.10 -16.51
N GLU A 239 8.97 20.34 -16.58
CA GLU A 239 9.07 21.06 -17.87
C GLU A 239 10.08 20.37 -18.80
N ASN A 240 11.19 19.84 -18.28
CA ASN A 240 12.14 19.05 -19.07
C ASN A 240 11.54 17.74 -19.57
N LEU A 241 10.60 17.14 -18.83
CA LEU A 241 9.84 15.96 -19.26
C LEU A 241 8.70 16.30 -20.24
N GLY A 242 8.44 17.59 -20.55
CA GLY A 242 7.44 17.99 -21.55
C GLY A 242 6.10 18.44 -20.98
N PHE A 243 5.97 18.61 -19.66
CA PHE A 243 4.77 19.14 -19.04
C PHE A 243 4.78 20.67 -18.98
N THR A 244 3.63 21.30 -19.12
CA THR A 244 3.45 22.68 -18.66
C THR A 244 3.30 22.68 -17.14
N TYR A 245 4.26 23.26 -16.46
CA TYR A 245 4.28 23.36 -15.00
C TYR A 245 3.58 24.63 -14.51
N LEU A 246 2.58 24.45 -13.63
CA LEU A 246 1.84 25.51 -12.97
C LEU A 246 2.01 25.37 -11.45
N GLY A 247 2.75 26.25 -10.83
CA GLY A 247 2.99 26.17 -9.40
C GLY A 247 4.39 26.66 -8.98
N PRO A 248 4.74 26.45 -7.71
CA PRO A 248 3.87 25.94 -6.65
C PRO A 248 2.82 26.97 -6.19
N VAL A 249 1.66 26.48 -5.74
CA VAL A 249 0.55 27.29 -5.22
C VAL A 249 0.02 26.72 -3.91
N ASP A 250 -0.65 27.56 -3.12
CA ASP A 250 -1.34 27.09 -1.92
C ASP A 250 -2.49 26.15 -2.33
N GLY A 251 -2.40 24.87 -1.92
CA GLY A 251 -3.41 23.84 -2.15
C GLY A 251 -4.66 23.99 -1.27
N HIS A 252 -4.72 25.06 -0.47
CA HIS A 252 -5.87 25.41 0.37
C HIS A 252 -6.61 26.67 -0.15
N ASP A 253 -6.19 27.24 -1.27
CA ASP A 253 -6.87 28.35 -1.96
C ASP A 253 -7.74 27.81 -3.09
N ILE A 254 -9.04 27.58 -2.81
CA ILE A 254 -9.99 27.00 -3.76
C ILE A 254 -10.08 27.82 -5.05
N SER A 255 -10.23 29.15 -4.95
CA SER A 255 -10.38 30.04 -6.10
C SER A 255 -9.15 29.99 -6.99
N ARG A 256 -7.96 29.92 -6.40
CA ARG A 256 -6.70 29.81 -7.13
C ARG A 256 -6.57 28.46 -7.84
N ILE A 257 -6.96 27.36 -7.17
CA ILE A 257 -6.95 26.02 -7.75
C ILE A 257 -7.94 25.93 -8.92
N GLU A 258 -9.19 26.42 -8.74
CA GLU A 258 -10.17 26.44 -9.82
C GLU A 258 -9.67 27.20 -11.06
N MET A 259 -9.04 28.38 -10.86
CA MET A 259 -8.47 29.15 -11.95
C MET A 259 -7.38 28.35 -12.70
N LEU A 260 -6.50 27.64 -11.97
CA LEU A 260 -5.46 26.82 -12.57
C LEU A 260 -6.01 25.60 -13.30
N LEU A 261 -7.03 24.94 -12.76
CA LEU A 261 -7.71 23.82 -13.41
C LEU A 261 -8.36 24.27 -14.73
N LYS A 262 -9.10 25.38 -14.72
CA LYS A 262 -9.68 25.98 -15.94
C LYS A 262 -8.61 26.39 -16.96
N THR A 263 -7.47 26.89 -16.48
CA THR A 263 -6.31 27.23 -17.33
C THR A 263 -5.70 25.96 -17.94
N ALA A 264 -5.55 24.89 -17.18
CA ALA A 264 -4.99 23.61 -17.63
C ALA A 264 -5.86 22.99 -18.73
N VAL A 265 -7.18 23.02 -18.57
CA VAL A 265 -8.13 22.59 -19.61
C VAL A 265 -7.94 23.36 -20.92
N ALA A 266 -7.83 24.71 -20.84
CA ALA A 266 -7.66 25.56 -22.02
C ALA A 266 -6.33 25.39 -22.77
N LEU A 267 -5.33 24.74 -22.14
CA LEU A 267 -4.01 24.54 -22.74
C LEU A 267 -3.97 23.38 -23.74
N HIS A 268 -4.86 22.40 -23.64
CA HIS A 268 -4.90 21.20 -24.49
C HIS A 268 -3.53 20.48 -24.62
N GLU A 269 -2.79 20.39 -23.52
CA GLU A 269 -1.48 19.74 -23.43
C GLU A 269 -1.29 19.12 -22.04
N PRO A 270 -0.26 18.27 -21.80
CA PRO A 270 0.00 17.75 -20.46
C PRO A 270 0.39 18.87 -19.50
N VAL A 271 -0.37 19.01 -18.42
CA VAL A 271 -0.16 20.04 -17.39
C VAL A 271 0.09 19.38 -16.05
N LEU A 272 1.07 19.90 -15.30
CA LEU A 272 1.27 19.56 -13.90
C LEU A 272 0.99 20.80 -13.04
N ILE A 273 0.01 20.67 -12.13
CA ILE A 273 -0.29 21.67 -11.11
C ILE A 273 0.34 21.23 -9.79
N HIS A 274 1.29 22.01 -9.28
CA HIS A 274 1.98 21.72 -8.02
C HIS A 274 1.30 22.47 -6.88
N LEU A 275 0.67 21.70 -5.97
CA LEU A 275 -0.10 22.18 -4.82
C LEU A 275 0.70 21.95 -3.54
N ILE A 276 0.88 22.99 -2.74
CA ILE A 276 1.48 22.88 -1.40
C ILE A 276 0.34 22.75 -0.40
N THR A 277 0.31 21.65 0.35
CA THR A 277 -0.71 21.40 1.36
C THR A 277 -0.11 21.08 2.72
N LYS A 278 -0.96 21.08 3.75
CA LYS A 278 -0.59 20.69 5.10
C LYS A 278 -1.34 19.43 5.52
N LYS A 279 -0.61 18.33 5.72
CA LYS A 279 -1.16 17.06 6.20
C LYS A 279 -1.78 17.24 7.59
N GLY A 280 -3.00 16.72 7.82
CA GLY A 280 -3.70 16.86 9.09
C GLY A 280 -4.37 18.22 9.35
N ARG A 281 -4.42 19.13 8.35
CA ARG A 281 -4.91 20.51 8.48
C ARG A 281 -6.27 20.60 9.18
N GLY A 282 -6.37 21.50 10.16
CA GLY A 282 -7.59 21.81 10.90
C GLY A 282 -7.91 20.84 12.04
N TYR A 283 -6.99 19.89 12.33
CA TYR A 283 -7.09 19.05 13.52
C TYR A 283 -5.72 18.99 14.22
N ALA A 284 -5.59 19.69 15.34
CA ALA A 284 -4.32 19.92 16.02
C ALA A 284 -3.52 18.63 16.33
N PRO A 285 -4.12 17.52 16.81
CA PRO A 285 -3.38 16.27 16.99
C PRO A 285 -2.74 15.75 15.69
N ALA A 286 -3.50 15.74 14.58
CA ALA A 286 -3.00 15.25 13.29
C ALA A 286 -1.99 16.21 12.63
N GLU A 287 -2.04 17.51 12.94
CA GLU A 287 -1.01 18.46 12.50
C GLU A 287 0.32 18.28 13.24
N LYS A 288 0.26 17.85 14.50
CA LYS A 288 1.43 17.64 15.36
C LYS A 288 2.14 16.31 15.04
N THR A 289 1.38 15.24 14.87
CA THR A 289 1.89 13.87 14.60
C THR A 289 1.19 13.24 13.39
N PRO A 290 1.37 13.81 12.17
CA PRO A 290 0.62 13.38 10.97
C PRO A 290 0.91 11.93 10.56
N GLN A 291 2.03 11.34 10.99
CA GLN A 291 2.34 9.92 10.76
C GLN A 291 1.40 8.99 11.53
N GLU A 292 1.04 9.31 12.77
CA GLU A 292 0.12 8.50 13.59
C GLU A 292 -1.30 8.49 12.99
N PHE A 293 -1.70 9.63 12.39
CA PHE A 293 -2.99 9.79 11.73
C PHE A 293 -2.97 9.45 10.23
N HIS A 294 -1.87 8.89 9.73
CA HIS A 294 -1.85 8.39 8.35
C HIS A 294 -2.79 7.20 8.18
N GLY A 295 -2.77 6.24 9.12
CA GLY A 295 -3.70 5.12 9.21
C GLY A 295 -3.95 4.81 10.67
N ILE A 296 -4.99 5.41 11.24
CA ILE A 296 -5.32 5.32 12.66
C ILE A 296 -6.49 4.38 12.91
N GLY A 297 -6.48 3.65 14.03
CA GLY A 297 -7.63 2.93 14.57
C GLY A 297 -8.67 3.87 15.20
N LYS A 298 -9.51 3.33 16.08
CA LYS A 298 -10.44 4.16 16.86
C LYS A 298 -9.67 5.05 17.84
N PHE A 299 -10.13 6.28 17.99
CA PHE A 299 -9.48 7.27 18.86
C PHE A 299 -10.49 8.26 19.42
N ASP A 300 -10.15 8.91 20.54
CA ASP A 300 -10.92 10.02 21.09
C ASP A 300 -10.73 11.28 20.23
N PRO A 301 -11.79 11.84 19.63
CA PRO A 301 -11.69 13.00 18.74
C PRO A 301 -11.25 14.30 19.43
N GLU A 302 -11.39 14.42 20.77
CA GLU A 302 -10.97 15.61 21.50
C GLU A 302 -9.45 15.59 21.79
N THR A 303 -8.93 14.45 22.19
CA THR A 303 -7.52 14.29 22.59
C THR A 303 -6.61 13.76 21.48
N GLY A 304 -7.18 13.04 20.50
CA GLY A 304 -6.44 12.31 19.47
C GLY A 304 -5.82 11.00 19.95
N LEU A 305 -6.06 10.60 21.21
CA LEU A 305 -5.48 9.39 21.78
C LEU A 305 -6.20 8.14 21.26
N SER A 306 -5.42 7.13 20.89
CA SER A 306 -5.96 5.82 20.47
C SER A 306 -6.66 5.14 21.65
N GLU A 307 -7.83 4.55 21.39
CA GLU A 307 -8.54 3.70 22.36
C GLU A 307 -7.90 2.30 22.49
N THR A 308 -6.99 1.94 21.59
CA THR A 308 -6.42 0.60 21.53
C THR A 308 -5.20 0.49 22.45
N VAL A 309 -5.23 -0.50 23.34
CA VAL A 309 -4.05 -0.85 24.15
C VAL A 309 -2.97 -1.41 23.21
N SER A 310 -1.77 -0.84 23.29
CA SER A 310 -0.62 -1.34 22.52
C SER A 310 -0.19 -2.69 23.09
N VAL A 311 -0.28 -3.73 22.27
CA VAL A 311 0.31 -5.05 22.54
C VAL A 311 1.48 -5.25 21.58
N PRO A 312 2.55 -5.97 21.98
CA PRO A 312 3.65 -6.27 21.08
C PRO A 312 3.17 -6.97 19.80
N THR A 313 3.71 -6.57 18.66
CA THR A 313 3.40 -7.16 17.35
C THR A 313 4.60 -7.92 16.78
N PHE A 314 4.39 -8.73 15.75
CA PHE A 314 5.49 -9.36 15.01
C PHE A 314 6.49 -8.33 14.48
N SER A 315 6.01 -7.18 13.98
CA SER A 315 6.86 -6.10 13.50
C SER A 315 7.73 -5.50 14.60
N ASP A 316 7.19 -5.31 15.82
CA ASP A 316 7.95 -4.81 16.97
C ASP A 316 9.06 -5.80 17.37
N ILE A 317 8.73 -7.09 17.43
CA ILE A 317 9.68 -8.14 17.79
C ILE A 317 10.76 -8.29 16.72
N PHE A 318 10.39 -8.21 15.43
CA PHE A 318 11.34 -8.19 14.32
C PHE A 318 12.34 -7.04 14.45
N GLY A 319 11.86 -5.81 14.65
CA GLY A 319 12.72 -4.63 14.76
C GLY A 319 13.66 -4.69 15.96
N GLN A 320 13.15 -5.12 17.12
CA GLN A 320 13.94 -5.31 18.34
C GLN A 320 15.05 -6.35 18.14
N GLU A 321 14.70 -7.51 17.58
CA GLU A 321 15.68 -8.60 17.39
C GLU A 321 16.72 -8.24 16.34
N LEU A 322 16.33 -7.58 15.23
CA LEU A 322 17.26 -7.11 14.22
C LEU A 322 18.23 -6.06 14.82
N GLY A 323 17.74 -5.15 15.66
CA GLY A 323 18.57 -4.19 16.40
C GLY A 323 19.59 -4.88 17.29
N ARG A 324 19.16 -5.92 18.05
CA ARG A 324 20.04 -6.72 18.91
C ARG A 324 21.16 -7.41 18.08
N MET A 325 20.83 -7.96 16.93
CA MET A 325 21.81 -8.57 16.03
C MET A 325 22.77 -7.54 15.45
N ALA A 326 22.27 -6.38 15.01
CA ALA A 326 23.10 -5.30 14.48
C ALA A 326 24.06 -4.70 15.50
N ALA A 327 23.74 -4.74 16.80
CA ALA A 327 24.65 -4.31 17.86
C ALA A 327 25.90 -5.21 17.95
N SER A 328 25.76 -6.51 17.68
CA SER A 328 26.86 -7.48 17.72
C SER A 328 27.56 -7.69 16.36
N ASP A 329 26.84 -7.48 15.25
CA ASP A 329 27.35 -7.70 13.89
C ASP A 329 27.23 -6.43 13.04
N LYS A 330 28.36 -5.80 12.74
CA LYS A 330 28.45 -4.57 11.94
C LYS A 330 28.10 -4.76 10.47
N THR A 331 27.99 -5.98 9.99
CA THR A 331 27.61 -6.28 8.59
C THR A 331 26.09 -6.28 8.38
N VAL A 332 25.30 -6.37 9.46
CA VAL A 332 23.84 -6.33 9.40
C VAL A 332 23.37 -4.91 9.08
N CYS A 333 22.56 -4.77 8.04
CA CYS A 333 21.92 -3.53 7.65
C CYS A 333 20.44 -3.76 7.30
N ALA A 334 19.63 -2.71 7.48
CA ALA A 334 18.20 -2.74 7.25
C ALA A 334 17.80 -1.81 6.10
N ILE A 335 16.89 -2.30 5.24
CA ILE A 335 16.34 -1.53 4.11
C ILE A 335 14.82 -1.59 4.22
N THR A 336 14.15 -0.47 3.95
CA THR A 336 12.69 -0.43 3.81
C THR A 336 12.29 0.55 2.71
N ALA A 337 11.04 0.47 2.28
CA ALA A 337 10.49 1.30 1.21
C ALA A 337 9.33 2.17 1.75
N ALA A 338 9.65 3.25 2.47
CA ALA A 338 8.71 4.16 3.15
C ALA A 338 7.84 3.48 4.23
N MET A 339 8.31 2.37 4.82
CA MET A 339 7.57 1.57 5.80
C MET A 339 8.30 1.47 7.15
N GLN A 340 9.23 2.39 7.47
CA GLN A 340 10.07 2.35 8.67
C GLN A 340 9.26 2.04 9.94
N HIS A 341 8.25 2.85 10.25
CA HIS A 341 7.42 2.68 11.43
C HIS A 341 6.61 1.37 11.38
N GLY A 342 5.97 1.10 10.24
CA GLY A 342 5.09 -0.06 10.08
C GLY A 342 5.80 -1.42 10.11
N THR A 343 7.12 -1.46 9.90
CA THR A 343 7.95 -2.66 9.99
C THR A 343 8.77 -2.73 11.28
N GLY A 344 8.53 -1.83 12.25
CA GLY A 344 9.20 -1.82 13.54
C GLY A 344 10.67 -1.37 13.53
N LEU A 345 11.11 -0.69 12.47
CA LEU A 345 12.52 -0.30 12.29
C LEU A 345 12.90 1.05 12.89
N ASP A 346 12.04 1.70 13.67
CA ASP A 346 12.30 3.03 14.25
C ASP A 346 13.53 3.04 15.16
N GLN A 347 13.65 2.05 16.05
CA GLN A 347 14.81 1.92 16.94
C GLN A 347 16.08 1.65 16.12
N PHE A 348 16.04 0.73 15.16
CA PHE A 348 17.17 0.44 14.28
C PHE A 348 17.64 1.68 13.52
N ALA A 349 16.72 2.46 12.96
CA ALA A 349 17.02 3.71 12.24
C ALA A 349 17.69 4.75 13.14
N SER A 350 17.27 4.85 14.41
CA SER A 350 17.85 5.76 15.40
C SER A 350 19.25 5.34 15.83
N GLU A 351 19.44 4.05 16.16
CA GLU A 351 20.70 3.54 16.73
C GLU A 351 21.77 3.24 15.67
N PHE A 352 21.35 2.81 14.47
CA PHE A 352 22.24 2.37 13.40
C PHE A 352 22.02 3.14 12.09
N SER A 353 21.85 4.46 12.15
CA SER A 353 21.49 5.32 11.04
C SER A 353 22.38 5.17 9.79
N SER A 354 23.68 4.85 9.95
CA SER A 354 24.61 4.59 8.84
C SER A 354 24.41 3.25 8.13
N ARG A 355 23.60 2.37 8.70
CA ARG A 355 23.27 1.03 8.18
C ARG A 355 21.76 0.85 7.98
N PHE A 356 21.00 1.93 8.08
CA PHE A 356 19.58 1.99 7.79
C PHE A 356 19.32 2.76 6.50
N PHE A 357 18.51 2.20 5.61
CA PHE A 357 18.21 2.78 4.32
C PHE A 357 16.69 2.76 4.07
N ASP A 358 16.05 3.91 4.20
CA ASP A 358 14.72 4.12 3.64
C ASP A 358 14.87 4.65 2.20
N VAL A 359 14.37 3.90 1.24
CA VAL A 359 14.53 4.24 -0.19
C VAL A 359 13.32 4.98 -0.77
N GLY A 360 12.33 5.34 0.06
CA GLY A 360 11.04 5.83 -0.40
C GLY A 360 10.16 4.70 -0.94
N ILE A 361 9.08 5.02 -1.65
CA ILE A 361 8.16 4.01 -2.19
C ILE A 361 8.79 3.38 -3.45
N ALA A 362 9.84 2.57 -3.27
CA ALA A 362 10.68 2.04 -4.34
C ALA A 362 11.16 0.61 -4.02
N GLU A 363 10.23 -0.34 -3.93
CA GLU A 363 10.46 -1.72 -3.49
C GLU A 363 11.47 -2.45 -4.40
N GLY A 364 11.37 -2.28 -5.72
CA GLY A 364 12.35 -2.84 -6.65
C GLY A 364 13.76 -2.32 -6.40
N HIS A 365 13.91 -1.00 -6.16
CA HIS A 365 15.22 -0.43 -5.79
C HIS A 365 15.73 -0.97 -4.46
N ALA A 366 14.85 -1.17 -3.46
CA ALA A 366 15.23 -1.77 -2.18
C ALA A 366 15.89 -3.13 -2.36
N VAL A 367 15.30 -4.00 -3.19
CA VAL A 367 15.81 -5.35 -3.47
C VAL A 367 17.12 -5.30 -4.27
N CYS A 368 17.22 -4.48 -5.33
CA CYS A 368 18.47 -4.30 -6.07
C CYS A 368 19.61 -3.77 -5.19
N MET A 369 19.31 -2.81 -4.31
CA MET A 369 20.28 -2.27 -3.36
C MET A 369 20.73 -3.34 -2.36
N ALA A 370 19.81 -4.17 -1.86
CA ALA A 370 20.12 -5.30 -1.00
C ALA A 370 21.05 -6.30 -1.71
N ALA A 371 20.79 -6.62 -2.97
CA ALA A 371 21.66 -7.48 -3.78
C ALA A 371 23.09 -6.90 -3.89
N GLY A 372 23.20 -5.58 -4.15
CA GLY A 372 24.48 -4.88 -4.19
C GLY A 372 25.25 -4.94 -2.86
N LEU A 373 24.55 -4.72 -1.74
CA LEU A 373 25.14 -4.83 -0.40
C LEU A 373 25.59 -6.25 -0.07
N ALA A 374 24.77 -7.26 -0.37
CA ALA A 374 25.11 -8.66 -0.17
C ALA A 374 26.32 -9.06 -1.01
N LYS A 375 26.44 -8.58 -2.25
CA LYS A 375 27.59 -8.81 -3.13
C LYS A 375 28.91 -8.30 -2.54
N GLN A 376 28.86 -7.28 -1.67
CA GLN A 376 30.01 -6.71 -0.97
C GLN A 376 30.21 -7.28 0.45
N GLY A 377 29.51 -8.37 0.79
CA GLY A 377 29.67 -9.08 2.07
C GLY A 377 28.88 -8.52 3.23
N MET A 378 27.96 -7.58 2.98
CA MET A 378 26.99 -7.15 3.99
C MET A 378 25.85 -8.18 4.12
N LYS A 379 25.13 -8.11 5.23
CA LYS A 379 23.92 -8.91 5.51
C LYS A 379 22.68 -8.02 5.50
N PRO A 380 22.15 -7.70 4.30
CA PRO A 380 20.98 -6.84 4.18
C PRO A 380 19.70 -7.59 4.59
N VAL A 381 18.88 -6.93 5.40
CA VAL A 381 17.51 -7.33 5.71
C VAL A 381 16.56 -6.30 5.11
N THR A 382 15.74 -6.73 4.16
CA THR A 382 14.80 -5.87 3.45
C THR A 382 13.40 -6.09 4.00
N ALA A 383 12.86 -5.12 4.75
CA ALA A 383 11.55 -5.19 5.38
C ALA A 383 10.50 -4.47 4.54
N ILE A 384 9.58 -5.24 3.94
CA ILE A 384 8.54 -4.78 3.01
C ILE A 384 7.25 -5.55 3.28
N TYR A 385 6.09 -4.88 3.17
CA TYR A 385 4.80 -5.56 3.27
C TYR A 385 4.59 -6.53 2.11
N SER A 386 3.99 -7.67 2.42
CA SER A 386 3.74 -8.76 1.46
C SER A 386 3.14 -8.27 0.14
N THR A 387 2.09 -7.47 0.20
CA THR A 387 1.44 -6.94 -1.02
C THR A 387 2.33 -6.03 -1.84
N PHE A 388 3.22 -5.22 -1.22
CA PHE A 388 4.10 -4.29 -1.94
C PHE A 388 5.34 -4.99 -2.50
N LEU A 389 5.79 -6.08 -1.88
CA LEU A 389 6.92 -6.87 -2.36
C LEU A 389 6.67 -7.49 -3.76
N GLN A 390 5.41 -7.64 -4.19
CA GLN A 390 5.05 -8.05 -5.55
C GLN A 390 5.76 -7.23 -6.64
N ARG A 391 6.03 -5.93 -6.39
CA ARG A 391 6.71 -5.04 -7.33
C ARG A 391 8.19 -5.38 -7.53
N ALA A 392 8.77 -6.20 -6.67
CA ALA A 392 10.18 -6.57 -6.72
C ALA A 392 10.40 -8.03 -7.16
N TYR A 393 9.37 -8.70 -7.69
CA TYR A 393 9.47 -10.12 -8.08
C TYR A 393 10.57 -10.37 -9.12
N ASP A 394 10.65 -9.54 -10.17
CA ASP A 394 11.73 -9.62 -11.15
C ASP A 394 13.10 -9.46 -10.51
N MET A 395 13.28 -8.50 -9.61
CA MET A 395 14.53 -8.22 -8.91
C MET A 395 14.94 -9.38 -7.99
N LEU A 396 13.97 -10.08 -7.40
CA LEU A 396 14.23 -11.29 -6.61
C LEU A 396 14.78 -12.42 -7.48
N LEU A 397 14.24 -12.62 -8.67
CA LEU A 397 14.69 -13.63 -9.62
C LEU A 397 16.05 -13.26 -10.20
N HIS A 398 16.15 -12.09 -10.82
CA HIS A 398 17.29 -11.67 -11.64
C HIS A 398 18.47 -11.20 -10.78
N ASP A 399 18.24 -10.28 -9.82
CA ASP A 399 19.33 -9.62 -9.12
C ASP A 399 19.77 -10.39 -7.87
N VAL A 400 18.89 -11.17 -7.25
CA VAL A 400 19.20 -11.92 -6.02
C VAL A 400 19.40 -13.40 -6.30
N ALA A 401 18.38 -14.11 -6.78
CA ALA A 401 18.40 -15.57 -6.85
C ALA A 401 19.34 -16.11 -7.92
N LEU A 402 19.41 -15.50 -9.09
CA LEU A 402 20.30 -15.92 -10.18
C LEU A 402 21.79 -15.94 -9.74
N GLN A 403 22.17 -15.05 -8.84
CA GLN A 403 23.50 -14.97 -8.25
C GLN A 403 23.63 -15.65 -6.88
N GLN A 404 22.55 -16.27 -6.38
CA GLN A 404 22.50 -16.89 -5.05
C GLN A 404 22.97 -15.94 -3.92
N LEU A 405 22.60 -14.66 -4.00
CA LEU A 405 23.01 -13.66 -3.04
C LEU A 405 22.25 -13.83 -1.71
N HIS A 406 22.97 -13.68 -0.62
CA HIS A 406 22.40 -13.76 0.72
C HIS A 406 21.66 -12.46 1.08
N VAL A 407 20.43 -12.36 0.66
CA VAL A 407 19.48 -11.28 1.01
C VAL A 407 18.37 -11.87 1.87
N VAL A 408 18.11 -11.27 3.02
CA VAL A 408 17.00 -11.66 3.89
C VAL A 408 15.82 -10.72 3.67
N LEU A 409 14.66 -11.28 3.38
CA LEU A 409 13.39 -10.56 3.24
C LEU A 409 12.58 -10.73 4.52
N ALA A 410 12.29 -9.65 5.22
CA ALA A 410 11.28 -9.60 6.27
C ALA A 410 9.95 -9.21 5.61
N VAL A 411 9.14 -10.23 5.29
CA VAL A 411 7.87 -10.08 4.59
C VAL A 411 6.77 -9.88 5.62
N ASP A 412 6.47 -8.63 5.88
CA ASP A 412 5.50 -8.21 6.88
C ASP A 412 4.06 -8.22 6.32
N ARG A 413 3.07 -8.36 7.15
CA ARG A 413 1.64 -8.32 6.77
C ARG A 413 1.25 -9.39 5.77
N CYS A 414 1.71 -10.62 6.01
CA CYS A 414 1.29 -11.78 5.23
C CYS A 414 -0.13 -12.21 5.58
N GLY A 415 -0.83 -12.83 4.63
CA GLY A 415 -2.19 -13.32 4.82
C GLY A 415 -3.23 -12.20 4.82
N VAL A 416 -4.27 -12.36 5.64
CA VAL A 416 -5.36 -11.38 5.75
C VAL A 416 -4.93 -10.21 6.63
N VAL A 417 -4.89 -9.01 6.05
CA VAL A 417 -4.44 -7.77 6.73
C VAL A 417 -5.62 -6.97 7.30
N GLY A 418 -6.78 -7.02 6.64
CA GLY A 418 -8.03 -6.48 7.19
C GLY A 418 -8.61 -5.32 6.42
N GLU A 419 -8.68 -4.16 7.06
CA GLU A 419 -9.57 -3.05 6.72
C GLU A 419 -9.19 -2.31 5.43
N ASP A 420 -7.95 -2.44 4.95
CA ASP A 420 -7.49 -1.81 3.69
C ASP A 420 -7.85 -2.63 2.44
N GLY A 421 -8.33 -3.86 2.64
CA GLY A 421 -9.03 -4.64 1.63
C GLY A 421 -8.14 -5.26 0.57
N ASP A 422 -8.77 -5.52 -0.56
CA ASP A 422 -8.30 -6.29 -1.69
C ASP A 422 -6.93 -5.85 -2.26
N THR A 423 -6.56 -4.59 -2.10
CA THR A 423 -5.26 -4.08 -2.55
C THR A 423 -4.12 -4.30 -1.55
N HIS A 424 -4.45 -4.62 -0.29
CA HIS A 424 -3.46 -4.71 0.80
C HIS A 424 -3.33 -6.12 1.41
N GLN A 425 -4.19 -7.08 1.06
CA GLN A 425 -4.09 -8.45 1.56
C GLN A 425 -2.79 -9.11 1.09
N GLY A 426 -2.05 -9.72 2.01
CA GLY A 426 -0.77 -10.41 1.75
C GLY A 426 -0.97 -11.88 1.35
N MET A 427 -1.83 -12.15 0.37
CA MET A 427 -2.26 -13.50 0.03
C MET A 427 -1.51 -14.15 -1.14
N PHE A 428 -0.64 -13.42 -1.84
CA PHE A 428 0.03 -13.91 -3.04
C PHE A 428 1.51 -14.25 -2.84
N ASP A 429 2.08 -13.90 -1.69
CA ASP A 429 3.51 -14.00 -1.42
C ASP A 429 4.03 -15.45 -1.43
N VAL A 430 3.27 -16.40 -0.91
CA VAL A 430 3.62 -17.82 -0.96
C VAL A 430 3.85 -18.28 -2.41
N GLY A 431 2.92 -17.94 -3.30
CA GLY A 431 2.98 -18.34 -4.70
C GLY A 431 4.23 -17.82 -5.42
N TYR A 432 4.48 -16.50 -5.38
CA TYR A 432 5.61 -15.93 -6.11
C TYR A 432 6.97 -16.17 -5.44
N LEU A 433 7.04 -16.23 -4.10
CA LEU A 433 8.31 -16.50 -3.40
C LEU A 433 8.78 -17.94 -3.61
N ARG A 434 7.87 -18.92 -3.65
CA ARG A 434 8.21 -20.32 -3.88
C ARG A 434 8.71 -20.60 -5.31
N GLN A 435 8.40 -19.73 -6.26
CA GLN A 435 8.94 -19.79 -7.61
C GLN A 435 10.39 -19.30 -7.71
N VAL A 436 10.91 -18.60 -6.69
CA VAL A 436 12.28 -18.06 -6.69
C VAL A 436 13.28 -19.17 -6.37
N PRO A 437 14.19 -19.54 -7.31
CA PRO A 437 15.13 -20.64 -7.11
C PRO A 437 16.04 -20.42 -5.90
N GLY A 438 16.12 -21.42 -5.02
CA GLY A 438 16.98 -21.37 -3.83
C GLY A 438 16.45 -20.51 -2.67
N MET A 439 15.26 -19.92 -2.81
CA MET A 439 14.61 -19.15 -1.73
C MET A 439 14.24 -20.08 -0.57
N LYS A 440 14.72 -19.75 0.63
CA LYS A 440 14.25 -20.37 1.87
C LYS A 440 13.14 -19.52 2.46
N ILE A 441 12.01 -20.14 2.85
CA ILE A 441 10.84 -19.41 3.33
C ILE A 441 10.45 -19.93 4.71
N PHE A 442 10.61 -19.09 5.72
CA PHE A 442 10.24 -19.33 7.11
C PHE A 442 8.85 -18.74 7.40
N CYS A 443 8.07 -19.46 8.18
CA CYS A 443 6.70 -19.07 8.56
C CYS A 443 6.51 -19.17 10.08
N PRO A 444 7.09 -18.25 10.88
CA PRO A 444 6.93 -18.25 12.32
C PRO A 444 5.47 -18.01 12.72
N ALA A 445 5.04 -18.69 13.80
CA ALA A 445 3.72 -18.57 14.39
C ALA A 445 3.75 -17.96 15.80
N SER A 446 4.93 -17.79 16.38
CA SER A 446 5.17 -17.14 17.67
C SER A 446 6.35 -16.18 17.60
N PHE A 447 6.49 -15.32 18.60
CA PHE A 447 7.61 -14.40 18.71
C PHE A 447 8.95 -15.10 18.85
N ASP A 448 8.97 -16.23 19.57
CA ASP A 448 10.19 -17.01 19.72
C ASP A 448 10.64 -17.64 18.41
N GLU A 449 9.70 -18.20 17.64
CA GLU A 449 10.00 -18.69 16.29
C GLU A 449 10.51 -17.58 15.37
N LEU A 450 9.94 -16.37 15.43
CA LEU A 450 10.41 -15.25 14.64
C LEU A 450 11.87 -14.89 14.95
N ARG A 451 12.25 -14.87 16.26
CA ARG A 451 13.64 -14.59 16.68
C ARG A 451 14.61 -15.66 16.16
N GLU A 452 14.24 -16.93 16.30
CA GLU A 452 15.06 -18.05 15.84
C GLU A 452 15.16 -18.09 14.31
N ASP A 453 14.05 -17.84 13.60
CA ASP A 453 14.02 -17.82 12.13
C ASP A 453 14.85 -16.67 11.58
N LEU A 454 14.79 -15.49 12.20
CA LEU A 454 15.62 -14.35 11.81
C LEU A 454 17.12 -14.65 12.01
N HIS A 455 17.47 -15.27 13.13
CA HIS A 455 18.85 -15.70 13.38
C HIS A 455 19.30 -16.74 12.35
N THR A 456 18.46 -17.73 12.06
CA THR A 456 18.76 -18.80 11.08
C THR A 456 18.89 -18.21 9.67
N ALA A 457 17.99 -17.31 9.27
CA ALA A 457 18.04 -16.65 7.98
C ALA A 457 19.31 -15.84 7.80
N LEU A 458 19.78 -15.12 8.82
CA LEU A 458 20.97 -14.26 8.75
C LEU A 458 22.30 -15.01 8.85
N TYR A 459 22.36 -16.13 9.58
CA TYR A 459 23.65 -16.75 9.90
C TYR A 459 23.82 -18.20 9.41
N ALA A 460 22.72 -18.90 9.11
CA ALA A 460 22.79 -20.28 8.67
C ALA A 460 22.36 -20.47 7.19
N CYS A 461 21.73 -19.47 6.58
CA CYS A 461 21.40 -19.51 5.15
C CYS A 461 22.54 -18.97 4.29
N THR A 462 22.66 -19.46 3.06
CA THR A 462 23.71 -19.05 2.10
C THR A 462 23.17 -18.38 0.84
N GLY A 463 21.89 -18.42 0.60
CA GLY A 463 21.19 -17.79 -0.54
C GLY A 463 20.06 -16.90 -0.03
N PRO A 464 19.10 -16.56 -0.92
CA PRO A 464 17.95 -15.75 -0.54
C PRO A 464 17.10 -16.44 0.53
N ALA A 465 16.64 -15.65 1.52
CA ALA A 465 15.77 -16.14 2.56
C ALA A 465 14.62 -15.15 2.81
N ALA A 466 13.42 -15.65 3.06
CA ALA A 466 12.25 -14.86 3.43
C ALA A 466 11.68 -15.33 4.77
N ILE A 467 11.32 -14.39 5.62
CA ILE A 467 10.60 -14.66 6.88
C ILE A 467 9.23 -14.01 6.73
N ARG A 468 8.21 -14.85 6.68
CA ARG A 468 6.83 -14.46 6.38
C ARG A 468 6.03 -14.43 7.68
N TYR A 469 5.59 -13.24 8.12
CA TYR A 469 4.82 -13.07 9.36
C TYR A 469 3.61 -12.13 9.18
N PRO A 470 2.54 -12.30 10.00
CA PRO A 470 1.30 -11.55 9.85
C PRO A 470 1.39 -10.14 10.47
N ARG A 471 0.37 -9.33 10.20
CA ARG A 471 0.07 -8.12 10.97
C ARG A 471 -0.46 -8.50 12.36
N GLY A 472 -0.01 -7.81 13.41
CA GLY A 472 -0.53 -7.97 14.77
C GLY A 472 0.32 -8.84 15.68
N SER A 473 -0.30 -9.36 16.73
CA SER A 473 0.37 -10.12 17.79
C SER A 473 0.33 -11.64 17.56
N GLU A 474 1.12 -12.40 18.32
CA GLU A 474 1.03 -13.86 18.33
C GLU A 474 -0.28 -14.35 18.98
N GLY A 475 -0.74 -15.54 18.57
CA GLY A 475 -1.88 -16.21 19.18
C GLY A 475 -1.52 -17.02 20.44
N ALA A 476 -2.32 -18.05 20.73
CA ALA A 476 -2.09 -18.92 21.89
C ALA A 476 -0.95 -19.93 21.70
N TYR A 477 -0.62 -20.26 20.45
CA TYR A 477 0.46 -21.20 20.13
C TYR A 477 1.81 -20.71 20.67
N ARG A 478 2.57 -21.63 21.26
CA ARG A 478 3.96 -21.42 21.67
C ARG A 478 4.85 -22.41 20.95
N SER A 479 6.09 -22.00 20.66
CA SER A 479 7.02 -22.84 19.90
C SER A 479 7.23 -24.21 20.56
N ALA A 480 7.17 -25.25 19.73
CA ALA A 480 7.51 -26.63 20.12
C ALA A 480 8.98 -26.99 19.76
N GLY A 481 9.83 -25.97 19.56
CA GLY A 481 11.20 -26.13 19.07
C GLY A 481 11.24 -26.41 17.56
N SER A 482 12.23 -27.18 17.11
CA SER A 482 12.43 -27.49 15.69
C SER A 482 11.55 -28.62 15.14
N GLN A 483 10.65 -29.17 15.94
CA GLN A 483 9.83 -30.31 15.54
C GLN A 483 8.67 -29.88 14.63
N THR A 484 8.58 -30.48 13.44
CA THR A 484 7.47 -30.28 12.52
C THR A 484 6.17 -30.87 13.08
N ARG A 485 6.21 -32.05 13.70
CA ARG A 485 5.05 -32.66 14.33
C ARG A 485 4.83 -32.12 15.74
N ILE A 486 3.75 -31.37 15.92
CA ILE A 486 3.40 -30.72 17.19
C ILE A 486 2.30 -31.47 17.97
N ARG A 487 1.58 -32.43 17.34
CA ARG A 487 0.60 -33.29 17.96
C ARG A 487 0.62 -34.66 17.27
N GLU A 488 0.68 -35.73 18.05
CA GLU A 488 0.55 -37.08 17.51
C GLU A 488 -0.93 -37.49 17.30
N GLY A 489 -1.18 -38.27 16.25
CA GLY A 489 -2.50 -38.74 15.93
C GLY A 489 -2.47 -39.90 14.92
N TYR A 490 -3.65 -40.40 14.55
CA TYR A 490 -3.78 -41.51 13.59
C TYR A 490 -5.05 -41.42 12.72
N THR A 491 -5.95 -40.46 12.99
CA THR A 491 -7.20 -40.32 12.22
C THR A 491 -6.99 -39.62 10.89
N CYS A 492 -6.26 -38.53 10.91
CA CYS A 492 -5.88 -37.74 9.74
C CYS A 492 -4.61 -36.94 10.04
N THR A 493 -3.94 -36.49 8.99
CA THR A 493 -2.86 -35.53 9.05
C THR A 493 -3.38 -34.13 8.74
N ILE A 494 -3.13 -33.17 9.62
CA ILE A 494 -3.39 -31.75 9.37
C ILE A 494 -2.05 -31.06 9.17
N ILE A 495 -1.89 -30.35 8.05
CA ILE A 495 -0.69 -29.58 7.71
C ILE A 495 -1.06 -28.11 7.69
N CYS A 496 -0.29 -27.30 8.40
CA CYS A 496 -0.42 -25.83 8.40
C CYS A 496 0.93 -25.16 8.61
N TYR A 497 0.99 -23.85 8.41
CA TYR A 497 2.15 -23.02 8.71
C TYR A 497 1.72 -21.63 9.18
N GLY A 498 2.67 -20.87 9.77
CA GLY A 498 2.38 -19.55 10.33
C GLY A 498 1.27 -19.60 11.37
N THR A 499 0.57 -18.51 11.54
CA THR A 499 -0.47 -18.34 12.57
C THR A 499 -1.73 -19.16 12.36
N MET A 500 -1.89 -19.81 11.20
CA MET A 500 -2.97 -20.79 10.98
C MET A 500 -2.97 -21.93 12.01
N VAL A 501 -1.82 -22.20 12.65
CA VAL A 501 -1.71 -23.21 13.69
C VAL A 501 -2.68 -22.98 14.85
N ASN A 502 -3.04 -21.74 15.17
CA ASN A 502 -3.97 -21.43 16.26
C ASN A 502 -5.36 -21.98 15.96
N ALA A 503 -5.95 -21.66 14.80
CA ALA A 503 -7.25 -22.20 14.39
C ALA A 503 -7.24 -23.72 14.23
N VAL A 504 -6.11 -24.28 13.77
CA VAL A 504 -5.92 -25.73 13.63
C VAL A 504 -5.90 -26.42 15.00
N LEU A 505 -5.25 -25.86 16.00
CA LEU A 505 -5.23 -26.42 17.35
C LEU A 505 -6.61 -26.42 17.99
N ASP A 506 -7.34 -25.31 17.90
CA ASP A 506 -8.71 -25.20 18.42
C ASP A 506 -9.66 -26.20 17.73
N ALA A 507 -9.56 -26.32 16.39
CA ALA A 507 -10.32 -27.30 15.64
C ALA A 507 -9.97 -28.75 16.02
N ALA A 508 -8.67 -29.02 16.20
CA ALA A 508 -8.20 -30.38 16.61
C ALA A 508 -8.62 -30.76 18.04
N ASP A 509 -8.71 -29.80 18.96
CA ASP A 509 -9.23 -30.03 20.30
C ASP A 509 -10.72 -30.40 20.26
N THR A 510 -11.50 -29.71 19.43
CA THR A 510 -12.91 -30.04 19.20
C THR A 510 -13.06 -31.44 18.56
N MET A 511 -12.22 -31.76 17.57
CA MET A 511 -12.19 -33.09 16.96
C MET A 511 -11.81 -34.16 17.98
N GLN A 512 -10.87 -33.88 18.87
CA GLN A 512 -10.47 -34.82 19.92
C GLN A 512 -11.59 -35.07 20.92
N ALA A 513 -12.36 -34.08 21.29
CA ALA A 513 -13.55 -34.21 22.13
C ALA A 513 -14.63 -35.09 21.45
N ALA A 514 -14.70 -35.05 20.11
CA ALA A 514 -15.59 -35.92 19.31
C ALA A 514 -15.03 -37.35 19.05
N GLY A 515 -13.88 -37.70 19.65
CA GLY A 515 -13.30 -39.05 19.55
C GLY A 515 -12.27 -39.27 18.43
N TYR A 516 -12.01 -38.27 17.62
CA TYR A 516 -10.95 -38.31 16.58
C TYR A 516 -9.56 -38.05 17.19
N ARG A 517 -8.51 -38.45 16.48
CA ARG A 517 -7.11 -38.22 16.89
C ARG A 517 -6.29 -37.68 15.71
N PRO A 518 -6.47 -36.39 15.35
CA PRO A 518 -5.70 -35.77 14.27
C PRO A 518 -4.21 -35.62 14.65
N GLU A 519 -3.34 -35.95 13.71
CA GLU A 519 -1.92 -35.61 13.77
C GLU A 519 -1.70 -34.23 13.17
N ILE A 520 -0.93 -33.34 13.84
CA ILE A 520 -0.72 -31.98 13.38
C ILE A 520 0.76 -31.80 13.03
N LEU A 521 1.00 -31.43 11.77
CA LEU A 521 2.28 -31.00 11.25
C LEU A 521 2.23 -29.48 11.04
N LYS A 522 2.97 -28.75 11.86
CA LYS A 522 3.19 -27.32 11.70
C LYS A 522 4.52 -27.11 10.99
N LEU A 523 4.50 -26.75 9.72
CA LEU A 523 5.71 -26.48 8.96
C LEU A 523 6.30 -25.15 9.41
N ARG A 524 7.56 -25.19 9.80
CA ARG A 524 8.32 -23.98 10.12
C ARG A 524 8.87 -23.32 8.86
N THR A 525 9.24 -24.13 7.86
CA THR A 525 9.61 -23.71 6.52
C THR A 525 8.68 -24.33 5.49
N ILE A 526 8.35 -23.52 4.47
CA ILE A 526 7.57 -23.98 3.30
C ILE A 526 8.42 -24.06 2.03
N SER A 527 9.70 -23.70 2.15
CA SER A 527 10.78 -23.94 1.19
C SER A 527 12.10 -23.91 1.98
N PRO A 528 12.83 -25.05 2.11
CA PRO A 528 12.39 -26.40 1.72
C PRO A 528 11.25 -26.94 2.59
N VAL A 529 10.51 -27.88 2.04
CA VAL A 529 9.44 -28.61 2.75
C VAL A 529 10.02 -29.80 3.47
N ASP A 530 9.51 -30.13 4.66
CA ASP A 530 9.86 -31.34 5.43
C ASP A 530 9.08 -32.56 4.90
N TRP A 531 9.53 -33.09 3.77
CA TRP A 531 8.89 -34.22 3.11
C TRP A 531 8.88 -35.48 3.94
N ASP A 532 9.94 -35.75 4.72
CA ASP A 532 10.04 -36.94 5.56
C ASP A 532 8.93 -36.95 6.64
N ALA A 533 8.68 -35.82 7.27
CA ALA A 533 7.61 -35.71 8.26
C ALA A 533 6.22 -35.86 7.62
N ILE A 534 6.00 -35.28 6.45
CA ILE A 534 4.74 -35.38 5.70
C ILE A 534 4.51 -36.84 5.28
N ASP A 535 5.45 -37.47 4.64
CA ASP A 535 5.36 -38.83 4.16
C ASP A 535 5.07 -39.84 5.30
N ALA A 536 5.83 -39.72 6.40
CA ALA A 536 5.65 -40.57 7.56
C ALA A 536 4.23 -40.45 8.17
N SER A 537 3.72 -39.25 8.28
CA SER A 537 2.39 -38.98 8.81
C SER A 537 1.29 -39.47 7.87
N VAL A 538 1.37 -39.16 6.57
CA VAL A 538 0.33 -39.48 5.59
C VAL A 538 0.26 -41.00 5.34
N ARG A 539 1.40 -41.71 5.33
CA ARG A 539 1.43 -43.18 5.24
C ARG A 539 0.65 -43.85 6.38
N LYS A 540 0.70 -43.26 7.57
CA LYS A 540 -0.03 -43.74 8.76
C LYS A 540 -1.53 -43.41 8.69
N THR A 541 -1.86 -42.15 8.39
CA THR A 541 -3.24 -41.64 8.51
C THR A 541 -4.08 -41.82 7.24
N LYS A 542 -3.43 -41.83 6.05
CA LYS A 542 -4.04 -41.93 4.72
C LYS A 542 -5.07 -40.85 4.37
N ARG A 543 -5.15 -39.80 5.17
CA ARG A 543 -6.01 -38.66 4.97
C ARG A 543 -5.24 -37.39 5.34
N VAL A 544 -5.21 -36.39 4.46
CA VAL A 544 -4.48 -35.16 4.66
C VAL A 544 -5.36 -33.94 4.42
N PHE A 545 -5.33 -33.03 5.36
CA PHE A 545 -5.90 -31.69 5.28
C PHE A 545 -4.79 -30.66 5.30
N VAL A 546 -4.79 -29.74 4.36
CA VAL A 546 -3.83 -28.63 4.31
C VAL A 546 -4.58 -27.32 4.46
N PHE A 547 -4.24 -26.53 5.48
CA PHE A 547 -4.89 -25.27 5.80
C PHE A 547 -3.88 -24.12 5.71
N GLU A 548 -4.18 -23.14 4.83
CA GLU A 548 -3.22 -22.12 4.43
C GLU A 548 -3.87 -20.74 4.30
N GLU A 549 -3.21 -19.72 4.81
CA GLU A 549 -3.61 -18.32 4.63
C GLU A 549 -2.92 -17.72 3.38
N THR A 550 -3.29 -18.23 2.21
CA THR A 550 -2.77 -17.84 0.90
C THR A 550 -3.82 -18.05 -0.20
N SER A 551 -3.56 -17.56 -1.41
CA SER A 551 -4.43 -17.80 -2.57
C SER A 551 -4.45 -19.29 -2.96
N ASP A 552 -5.52 -19.72 -3.65
CA ASP A 552 -5.69 -21.12 -4.09
C ASP A 552 -4.73 -21.53 -5.21
N ARG A 553 -4.13 -20.56 -5.90
CA ARG A 553 -3.14 -20.83 -6.95
C ARG A 553 -1.73 -20.79 -6.38
N GLU A 554 -0.89 -21.75 -6.78
CA GLU A 554 0.50 -21.88 -6.33
C GLU A 554 0.61 -22.03 -4.80
N CYS A 555 -0.42 -22.55 -4.15
CA CYS A 555 -0.40 -22.85 -2.73
C CYS A 555 0.44 -24.11 -2.45
N LEU A 556 0.93 -24.25 -1.20
CA LEU A 556 1.74 -25.39 -0.82
C LEU A 556 0.98 -26.71 -0.89
N ALA A 557 -0.33 -26.69 -0.64
CA ALA A 557 -1.18 -27.89 -0.71
C ALA A 557 -1.10 -28.58 -2.07
N ASP A 558 -1.05 -27.84 -3.18
CA ASP A 558 -0.99 -28.43 -4.52
C ASP A 558 0.32 -29.18 -4.75
N GLU A 559 1.45 -28.67 -4.25
CA GLU A 559 2.73 -29.37 -4.30
C GLU A 559 2.75 -30.60 -3.39
N ILE A 560 2.20 -30.50 -2.18
CA ILE A 560 2.06 -31.66 -1.28
C ILE A 560 1.25 -32.76 -1.95
N PHE A 561 0.13 -32.43 -2.59
CA PHE A 561 -0.71 -33.43 -3.25
C PHE A 561 -0.03 -34.04 -4.47
N ALA A 562 0.70 -33.25 -5.26
CA ALA A 562 1.51 -33.75 -6.36
C ALA A 562 2.60 -34.70 -5.87
N HIS A 563 3.34 -34.33 -4.82
CA HIS A 563 4.37 -35.17 -4.20
C HIS A 563 3.83 -36.51 -3.73
N LEU A 564 2.66 -36.55 -3.06
CA LEU A 564 2.03 -37.78 -2.61
C LEU A 564 1.67 -38.71 -3.79
N ILE A 565 1.21 -38.14 -4.91
CA ILE A 565 0.91 -38.89 -6.13
C ILE A 565 2.21 -39.45 -6.74
N GLU A 566 3.26 -38.64 -6.89
CA GLU A 566 4.54 -39.00 -7.48
C GLU A 566 5.28 -40.07 -6.68
N THR A 567 5.17 -40.02 -5.33
CA THR A 567 5.80 -40.97 -4.42
C THR A 567 4.93 -42.23 -4.17
N GLY A 568 3.75 -42.28 -4.78
CA GLY A 568 2.82 -43.40 -4.65
C GLY A 568 2.25 -43.59 -3.23
N ILE A 569 2.11 -42.49 -2.46
CA ILE A 569 1.51 -42.52 -1.13
C ILE A 569 -0.01 -42.30 -1.27
N PRO A 570 -0.85 -43.33 -1.04
CA PRO A 570 -2.28 -43.19 -1.21
C PRO A 570 -2.86 -42.35 -0.07
N ALA A 571 -3.55 -41.27 -0.43
CA ALA A 571 -4.21 -40.40 0.55
C ALA A 571 -5.48 -39.74 -0.02
N VAL A 572 -6.47 -39.51 0.83
CA VAL A 572 -7.56 -38.58 0.55
C VAL A 572 -7.08 -37.17 0.92
N CYS A 573 -7.02 -36.27 -0.06
CA CYS A 573 -6.46 -34.94 0.06
C CYS A 573 -7.56 -33.89 0.08
N ARG A 574 -7.50 -32.96 1.02
CA ARG A 574 -8.36 -31.79 1.11
C ARG A 574 -7.54 -30.56 1.47
N LYS A 575 -7.88 -29.41 0.88
CA LYS A 575 -7.28 -28.12 1.23
C LYS A 575 -8.35 -27.08 1.54
N ARG A 576 -7.99 -26.10 2.37
CA ARG A 576 -8.75 -24.87 2.56
C ARG A 576 -7.77 -23.70 2.61
N ASN A 577 -8.06 -22.66 1.85
CA ASN A 577 -7.26 -21.44 1.73
C ASN A 577 -8.15 -20.24 1.42
N LEU A 578 -7.56 -19.10 1.09
CA LEU A 578 -8.28 -17.85 0.81
C LEU A 578 -9.02 -17.83 -0.54
N GLY A 579 -8.95 -18.90 -1.32
CA GLY A 579 -9.64 -19.03 -2.61
C GLY A 579 -8.92 -18.30 -3.75
N ARG A 580 -9.65 -18.10 -4.87
CA ARG A 580 -9.09 -17.60 -6.14
C ARG A 580 -9.35 -16.12 -6.40
N GLY A 581 -10.21 -15.49 -5.60
CA GLY A 581 -10.58 -14.09 -5.73
C GLY A 581 -9.79 -13.19 -4.81
N PHE A 582 -10.00 -11.88 -4.97
CA PHE A 582 -9.49 -10.90 -4.01
C PHE A 582 -10.34 -10.91 -2.74
N ILE A 583 -9.71 -10.81 -1.59
CA ILE A 583 -10.38 -10.72 -0.29
C ILE A 583 -10.75 -9.25 -0.02
N PRO A 584 -12.03 -8.95 0.23
CA PRO A 584 -12.48 -7.58 0.47
C PRO A 584 -11.95 -7.02 1.79
N HIS A 585 -12.22 -5.74 2.05
CA HIS A 585 -11.95 -5.10 3.33
C HIS A 585 -12.88 -5.60 4.44
N GLY A 586 -12.38 -5.60 5.69
CA GLY A 586 -13.11 -6.01 6.88
C GLY A 586 -12.20 -6.46 8.02
N ALA A 587 -12.78 -6.80 9.16
CA ALA A 587 -12.02 -7.34 10.29
C ALA A 587 -11.40 -8.71 9.93
N PRO A 588 -10.11 -8.97 10.23
CA PRO A 588 -9.42 -10.20 9.84
C PRO A 588 -10.17 -11.48 10.24
N ALA A 589 -10.66 -11.57 11.47
CA ALA A 589 -11.40 -12.73 11.93
C ALA A 589 -12.67 -13.03 11.10
N ALA A 590 -13.42 -11.98 10.71
CA ALA A 590 -14.61 -12.13 9.88
C ALA A 590 -14.28 -12.53 8.44
N LEU A 591 -13.12 -12.13 7.94
CA LEU A 591 -12.63 -12.49 6.60
C LEU A 591 -12.14 -13.94 6.58
N LEU A 592 -11.42 -14.38 7.60
CA LEU A 592 -10.99 -15.78 7.76
C LEU A 592 -12.18 -16.72 7.90
N ALA A 593 -13.17 -16.35 8.73
CA ALA A 593 -14.41 -17.13 8.86
C ALA A 593 -15.16 -17.24 7.52
N ALA A 594 -15.22 -16.15 6.76
CA ALA A 594 -15.83 -16.18 5.43
C ALA A 594 -15.08 -17.05 4.42
N ALA A 595 -13.76 -17.20 4.58
CA ALA A 595 -12.94 -18.13 3.80
C ALA A 595 -13.02 -19.59 4.31
N GLY A 596 -13.67 -19.83 5.45
CA GLY A 596 -13.73 -21.13 6.11
C GLY A 596 -12.41 -21.56 6.75
N LEU A 597 -11.64 -20.59 7.25
CA LEU A 597 -10.33 -20.78 7.90
C LEU A 597 -10.38 -20.54 9.42
N ASP A 598 -11.55 -20.33 9.99
CA ASP A 598 -11.78 -20.35 11.43
C ASP A 598 -11.93 -21.76 11.98
N ALA A 599 -11.73 -21.96 13.27
CA ALA A 599 -11.72 -23.27 13.92
C ALA A 599 -13.03 -24.07 13.70
N ASP A 600 -14.18 -23.41 13.76
CA ASP A 600 -15.48 -24.06 13.57
C ASP A 600 -15.66 -24.58 12.14
N SER A 601 -15.30 -23.79 11.15
CA SER A 601 -15.36 -24.17 9.73
C SER A 601 -14.39 -25.31 9.40
N LEU A 602 -13.17 -25.29 9.97
CA LEU A 602 -12.19 -26.37 9.81
C LEU A 602 -12.68 -27.65 10.47
N THR A 603 -13.25 -27.57 11.67
CA THR A 603 -13.86 -28.71 12.37
C THR A 603 -14.97 -29.36 11.56
N LYS A 604 -15.89 -28.54 11.04
CA LYS A 604 -17.00 -29.01 10.21
C LYS A 604 -16.51 -29.73 8.96
N LEU A 605 -15.56 -29.14 8.23
CA LEU A 605 -14.97 -29.77 7.04
C LEU A 605 -14.35 -31.13 7.37
N MET A 606 -13.58 -31.22 8.46
CA MET A 606 -12.95 -32.48 8.86
C MET A 606 -13.97 -33.54 9.29
N GLN A 607 -15.00 -33.16 10.01
CA GLN A 607 -16.08 -34.09 10.41
C GLN A 607 -16.83 -34.64 9.21
N GLU A 608 -17.21 -33.79 8.25
CA GLU A 608 -17.88 -34.18 7.01
C GLU A 608 -17.05 -35.17 6.18
N GLU A 609 -15.75 -35.03 6.15
CA GLU A 609 -14.84 -35.87 5.36
C GLU A 609 -14.38 -37.13 6.11
N LEU A 610 -14.55 -37.20 7.43
CA LEU A 610 -14.16 -38.33 8.27
C LEU A 610 -15.35 -39.24 8.64
N SER A 611 -16.59 -38.74 8.44
CA SER A 611 -17.82 -39.53 8.58
C SER A 611 -17.99 -40.48 7.41
#